data_1044f9385c9ad8f4afdfc760be6c25ef
#
_entry.id   1044f9385c9ad8f4afdfc760be6c25ef
#
_cell.length_a   1.000
_cell.length_b   1.000
_cell.length_c   1.000
_cell.angle_alpha   90.00
_cell.angle_beta   90.00
_cell.angle_gamma   90.00
#
_symmetry.space_group_name_H-M   'P 1'
#
loop_
_entity.id
_entity.type
_entity.pdbx_description
1 polymer ?
#
loop_
_entity_poly.entity_id
_entity_poly.type
_entity_poly.pdbx_seq_one_letter_code
_entity_poly.pdbx_strand_id
1 'polypeptide(L)' 'MKHNVAYFKTSQQAHDAMQPWIDQEYPNRFQDARSITRIKIVEYVKGFAIQLGDCGPYLTIEDIQKASS' A
#
# COMPACT_ATOMS: atom_id res chain seq x y z
N MET A 1 -3.94 9.05 -18.00
CA MET A 1 -3.08 9.44 -16.88
C MET A 1 -2.32 8.23 -16.36
N LYS A 2 -1.02 8.36 -16.18
CA LYS A 2 -0.19 7.25 -15.73
C LYS A 2 -0.18 7.19 -14.21
N HIS A 3 -0.50 6.02 -13.68
CA HIS A 3 -0.38 5.76 -12.26
C HIS A 3 0.93 5.01 -12.03
N ASN A 4 1.84 5.65 -11.33
CA ASN A 4 3.15 5.06 -11.04
C ASN A 4 3.05 4.19 -9.81
N VAL A 5 3.04 2.87 -10.02
CA VAL A 5 3.00 1.92 -8.92
C VAL A 5 4.29 2.04 -8.11
N ALA A 6 4.17 2.07 -6.78
CA ALA A 6 5.32 2.13 -5.90
C ALA A 6 5.92 0.74 -5.74
N TYR A 7 7.23 0.63 -6.02
CA TYR A 7 7.98 -0.62 -5.84
C TYR A 7 9.05 -0.43 -4.78
N PHE A 8 9.25 -1.45 -3.96
CA PHE A 8 10.22 -1.43 -2.87
C PHE A 8 11.18 -2.62 -3.02
N LYS A 9 12.37 -2.48 -2.48
CA LYS A 9 13.40 -3.53 -2.59
C LYS A 9 13.08 -4.75 -1.74
N THR A 10 12.42 -4.54 -0.60
CA THR A 10 12.06 -5.62 0.32
C THR A 10 10.61 -5.48 0.75
N SER A 11 10.03 -6.60 1.20
CA SER A 11 8.66 -6.59 1.72
C SER A 11 8.56 -5.73 2.98
N GLN A 12 9.62 -5.70 3.79
CA GLN A 12 9.65 -4.87 5.00
C GLN A 12 9.56 -3.39 4.65
N GLN A 13 10.29 -2.95 3.63
CA GLN A 13 10.23 -1.56 3.17
C GLN A 13 8.83 -1.20 2.68
N ALA A 14 8.20 -2.12 1.93
CA ALA A 14 6.83 -1.91 1.45
C ALA A 14 5.86 -1.79 2.63
N HIS A 15 5.99 -2.67 3.60
CA HIS A 15 5.15 -2.68 4.80
C HIS A 15 5.32 -1.37 5.58
N ASP A 16 6.55 -0.93 5.80
CA ASP A 16 6.82 0.30 6.54
C ASP A 16 6.27 1.53 5.82
N ALA A 17 6.38 1.56 4.50
CA ALA A 17 5.88 2.68 3.70
C ALA A 17 4.35 2.72 3.68
N MET A 18 3.70 1.58 3.77
CA MET A 18 2.24 1.48 3.71
C MET A 18 1.57 1.90 5.02
N GLN A 19 2.27 1.82 6.16
CA GLN A 19 1.67 2.11 7.47
C GLN A 19 1.10 3.53 7.59
N PRO A 20 1.81 4.60 7.21
CA PRO A 20 1.22 5.94 7.26
C PRO A 20 -0.02 6.06 6.40
N TRP A 21 -0.04 5.41 5.24
CA TRP A 21 -1.19 5.41 4.35
C TRP A 21 -2.39 4.70 4.99
N ILE A 22 -2.16 3.55 5.63
CA ILE A 22 -3.22 2.82 6.34
C ILE A 22 -3.78 3.67 7.48
N ASP A 23 -2.91 4.29 8.25
CA ASP A 23 -3.33 5.12 9.38
C ASP A 23 -4.19 6.30 8.92
N GLN A 24 -3.90 6.85 7.76
CA GLN A 24 -4.63 7.97 7.21
C GLN A 24 -5.96 7.54 6.59
N GLU A 25 -5.96 6.44 5.84
CA GLU A 25 -7.12 5.97 5.09
C GLU A 25 -8.09 5.18 5.97
N TYR A 26 -7.57 4.47 6.96
CA TYR A 26 -8.36 3.62 7.85
C TYR A 26 -8.05 3.94 9.31
N PRO A 27 -8.53 5.10 9.80
CA PRO A 27 -8.24 5.54 11.18
C PRO A 27 -8.88 4.65 12.23
N ASN A 28 -9.99 4.01 11.92
CA ASN A 28 -10.66 3.11 12.86
C ASN A 28 -10.33 1.66 12.51
N ARG A 29 -9.28 1.14 13.14
CA ARG A 29 -8.78 -0.21 12.82
C ARG A 29 -9.77 -1.31 13.10
N PHE A 30 -10.65 -1.14 14.07
CA PHE A 30 -11.65 -2.16 14.38
C PHE A 30 -12.72 -2.26 13.29
N GLN A 31 -13.23 -1.13 12.84
CA GLN A 31 -14.24 -1.11 11.79
C GLN A 31 -13.65 -1.45 10.43
N ASP A 32 -12.41 -1.06 10.22
CA ASP A 32 -11.75 -1.19 8.91
C ASP A 32 -10.88 -2.44 8.79
N ALA A 33 -10.94 -3.33 9.79
CA ALA A 33 -10.08 -4.52 9.82
C ALA A 33 -10.20 -5.37 8.56
N ARG A 34 -11.39 -5.53 8.01
CA ARG A 34 -11.60 -6.31 6.78
C ARG A 34 -10.88 -5.70 5.59
N SER A 35 -10.99 -4.39 5.45
CA SER A 35 -10.32 -3.67 4.36
C SER A 35 -8.81 -3.74 4.49
N ILE A 36 -8.31 -3.57 5.71
CA ILE A 36 -6.87 -3.62 5.98
C ILE A 36 -6.31 -5.01 5.68
N THR A 37 -7.02 -6.08 6.04
CA THR A 37 -6.54 -7.45 5.82
C THR A 37 -6.53 -7.86 4.36
N ARG A 38 -7.22 -7.14 3.48
CA ARG A 38 -7.19 -7.39 2.05
C ARG A 38 -5.97 -6.80 1.36
N ILE A 39 -5.27 -5.90 2.03
CA ILE A 39 -4.07 -5.27 1.49
C ILE A 39 -2.94 -6.29 1.49
N LYS A 40 -2.30 -6.48 0.35
CA LYS A 40 -1.25 -7.48 0.17
C LYS A 40 0.02 -6.84 -0.36
N ILE A 41 1.15 -7.42 0.03
CA ILE A 41 2.43 -7.07 -0.57
C ILE A 41 2.77 -8.18 -1.55
N VAL A 42 2.92 -7.83 -2.82
CA VAL A 42 3.14 -8.78 -3.92
C VAL A 42 4.50 -8.55 -4.54
N GLU A 43 5.24 -9.63 -4.76
CA GLU A 43 6.55 -9.56 -5.38
C GLU A 43 6.45 -9.58 -6.90
N TYR A 44 7.10 -8.61 -7.53
CA TYR A 44 7.25 -8.53 -8.98
C TYR A 44 8.70 -8.42 -9.36
N VAL A 45 8.99 -8.50 -10.65
CA VAL A 45 10.34 -8.34 -11.17
C VAL A 45 10.94 -6.99 -10.75
N LYS A 46 10.13 -5.95 -10.74
CA LYS A 46 10.56 -4.59 -10.37
C LYS A 46 10.71 -4.38 -8.87
N GLY A 47 10.19 -5.29 -8.05
CA GLY A 47 10.24 -5.16 -6.60
C GLY A 47 8.91 -5.53 -5.97
N PHE A 48 8.74 -5.15 -4.71
CA PHE A 48 7.52 -5.42 -3.97
C PHE A 48 6.54 -4.26 -4.13
N ALA A 49 5.30 -4.58 -4.49
CA ALA A 49 4.21 -3.60 -4.64
C ALA A 49 3.11 -3.90 -3.63
N ILE A 50 2.31 -2.88 -3.33
CA ILE A 50 1.21 -2.99 -2.36
C ILE A 50 -0.10 -3.01 -3.14
N GLN A 51 -0.82 -4.13 -3.09
CA GLN A 51 -2.10 -4.31 -3.77
C GLN A 51 -3.25 -4.12 -2.79
N LEU A 52 -4.24 -3.33 -3.19
CA LEU A 52 -5.37 -2.95 -2.34
C LEU A 52 -6.55 -3.90 -2.52
N GLY A 53 -6.33 -5.20 -2.35
CA GLY A 53 -7.35 -6.22 -2.47
C GLY A 53 -7.07 -7.16 -3.64
N ASP A 54 -7.89 -8.21 -3.77
CA ASP A 54 -7.64 -9.28 -4.74
C ASP A 54 -7.65 -8.80 -6.19
N CYS A 55 -8.55 -7.88 -6.50
CA CYS A 55 -8.64 -7.28 -7.82
C CYS A 55 -8.45 -5.77 -7.75
N GLY A 56 -7.89 -5.29 -6.67
CA GLY A 56 -7.77 -3.86 -6.42
C GLY A 56 -6.58 -3.23 -7.11
N PRO A 57 -6.56 -1.91 -7.16
CA PRO A 57 -5.42 -1.18 -7.69
C PRO A 57 -4.22 -1.31 -6.76
N TYR A 58 -3.07 -0.88 -7.26
CA TYR A 58 -1.84 -0.82 -6.46
C TYR A 58 -1.67 0.57 -5.89
N LEU A 59 -1.01 0.65 -4.73
CA LEU A 59 -0.60 1.94 -4.19
C LEU A 59 0.42 2.59 -5.11
N THR A 60 0.22 3.87 -5.38
CA THR A 60 1.13 4.63 -6.24
C THR A 60 2.18 5.35 -5.39
N ILE A 61 3.25 5.80 -6.06
CA ILE A 61 4.28 6.61 -5.43
C ILE A 61 3.65 7.86 -4.81
N GLU A 62 2.69 8.45 -5.51
CA GLU A 62 2.00 9.66 -5.05
C GLU A 62 1.22 9.42 -3.76
N ASP A 63 0.53 8.27 -3.66
CA ASP A 63 -0.21 7.92 -2.46
C ASP A 63 0.71 7.83 -1.24
N ILE A 64 1.88 7.21 -1.42
CA ILE A 64 2.84 7.03 -0.35
C ILE A 64 3.46 8.36 0.06
N GLN A 65 3.83 9.19 -0.90
CA GLN A 65 4.39 10.51 -0.63
C GLN A 65 3.40 11.40 0.11
N LYS A 66 2.14 11.36 -0.32
CA LYS A 66 1.09 12.15 0.29
C LYS A 66 0.84 11.73 1.74
N ALA A 67 0.88 10.44 2.02
CA ALA A 67 0.68 9.93 3.36
C ALA A 67 1.87 10.22 4.28
N SER A 68 3.06 10.41 3.72
CA SER A 68 4.29 10.67 4.47
C SER A 68 4.54 12.16 4.73
N SER A 69 3.82 13.02 4.07
CA SER A 69 4.04 14.47 4.16
C SER A 69 3.33 15.11 5.34
#